data_1b176419aa2d7a6bde48b4a2dafe69c4
#
_entry.id   1b176419aa2d7a6bde48b4a2dafe69c4
#
_cell.length_a   1.000
_cell.length_b   1.000
_cell.length_c   1.000
_cell.angle_alpha   90.00
_cell.angle_beta   90.00
_cell.angle_gamma   90.00
#
_symmetry.space_group_name_H-M   'P 1'
#
loop_
_entity.id
_entity.type
_entity.pdbx_description
1 polymer ?
#
loop_
_entity_poly.entity_id
_entity_poly.type
_entity_poly.pdbx_seq_one_letter_code
_entity_poly.pdbx_strand_id
1 'polypeptide(L)'
;PDSLIRHVQHIIFNITRMFALAKSAPKFAAVSRVAVRGVATRTESDLLGPLEVPADHYYGVQTMRGYTSYDISGKRLYDFPNYIKACGMVKKAAITANNKLGLVPDDKANAVKQACDEVISGKWNSEFIVDMIQGGAGTSTNMNTNEVITNRALEIMGHKRGDYEFISPNDIVNKCQSTNDTYPSSAKLGMYLDHFALVEQMQLLVNSFEKKAEEFKDVMKMGRTQLQDAVPMTLGQEFHAYASTLQEDVDLVKEAAKVFLTVNLGGTAIGTGTAAHPDYSAAAVKALREITGFDIKIAPDLINASSNTSGMLYFSGVLRRCAIKLSQVCNDLRLMGSGPRCGLHEINLPPRAPGSSIMPGKVNPVIPEVVNQTCFQIIGGDLTCGLASEAGQLELNVMEPVLIYNVFNNINMFTRATKTLR
;
A
#
# COMPACT_ATOMS: atom_id res chain seq x y z
N PRO A 1 30.98 25.40 -44.02
CA PRO A 1 29.86 24.51 -44.38
C PRO A 1 30.27 23.03 -44.37
N ASP A 2 31.51 22.71 -44.79
CA ASP A 2 31.93 21.29 -44.94
C ASP A 2 32.15 20.52 -43.62
N SER A 3 32.46 21.20 -42.53
CA SER A 3 32.66 20.55 -41.22
C SER A 3 31.33 20.06 -40.59
N LEU A 4 30.25 20.81 -40.82
CA LEU A 4 28.92 20.46 -40.31
C LEU A 4 28.33 19.27 -41.08
N ILE A 5 28.52 19.22 -42.38
CA ILE A 5 28.08 18.14 -43.26
C ILE A 5 28.77 16.82 -42.86
N ARG A 6 30.09 16.86 -42.62
CA ARG A 6 30.82 15.66 -42.14
C ARG A 6 30.37 15.19 -40.76
N HIS A 7 30.01 16.12 -39.89
CA HIS A 7 29.52 15.78 -38.54
C HIS A 7 28.14 15.09 -38.59
N VAL A 8 27.24 15.61 -39.43
CA VAL A 8 25.91 15.01 -39.65
C VAL A 8 26.03 13.65 -40.33
N GLN A 9 26.92 13.51 -41.32
CA GLN A 9 27.17 12.21 -41.95
C GLN A 9 27.74 11.16 -40.97
N HIS A 10 28.58 11.57 -40.03
CA HIS A 10 29.14 10.69 -39.00
C HIS A 10 28.09 10.25 -38.00
N ILE A 11 27.14 11.12 -37.62
CA ILE A 11 26.01 10.81 -36.74
C ILE A 11 25.06 9.83 -37.46
N ILE A 12 24.72 10.08 -38.71
CA ILE A 12 23.84 9.21 -39.47
C ILE A 12 24.49 7.82 -39.65
N PHE A 13 25.80 7.76 -39.93
CA PHE A 13 26.54 6.49 -40.07
C PHE A 13 26.55 5.71 -38.76
N ASN A 14 26.74 6.34 -37.64
CA ASN A 14 26.70 5.69 -36.33
C ASN A 14 25.30 5.21 -35.93
N ILE A 15 24.24 5.96 -36.25
CA ILE A 15 22.85 5.56 -36.05
C ILE A 15 22.50 4.34 -36.92
N THR A 16 22.91 4.33 -38.21
CA THR A 16 22.69 3.21 -39.11
C THR A 16 23.43 1.95 -38.65
N ARG A 17 24.63 2.11 -38.07
CA ARG A 17 25.41 1.02 -37.49
C ARG A 17 24.79 0.43 -36.23
N MET A 18 24.18 1.30 -35.39
CA MET A 18 23.39 0.86 -34.21
C MET A 18 22.16 0.07 -34.63
N PHE A 19 21.44 0.47 -35.70
CA PHE A 19 20.30 -0.30 -36.22
C PHE A 19 20.70 -1.60 -36.93
N ALA A 20 21.89 -1.65 -37.51
CA ALA A 20 22.43 -2.89 -38.10
C ALA A 20 22.85 -3.91 -37.02
N LEU A 21 23.38 -3.44 -35.89
CA LEU A 21 23.68 -4.26 -34.70
C LEU A 21 22.42 -4.77 -33.98
N ALA A 22 21.32 -4.01 -34.06
CA ALA A 22 20.04 -4.45 -33.50
C ALA A 22 19.38 -5.59 -34.27
N LYS A 23 19.76 -5.80 -35.55
CA LYS A 23 19.29 -6.95 -36.35
C LYS A 23 20.01 -8.25 -36.06
N SER A 24 21.10 -8.23 -35.32
CA SER A 24 21.86 -9.40 -34.88
C SER A 24 21.69 -9.70 -33.38
N ALA A 25 20.63 -9.16 -32.74
CA ALA A 25 20.27 -9.56 -31.41
C ALA A 25 20.04 -11.09 -31.42
N PRO A 26 20.69 -11.86 -30.54
CA PRO A 26 20.43 -13.27 -30.43
C PRO A 26 18.92 -13.40 -30.13
N LYS A 27 18.25 -14.31 -30.86
CA LYS A 27 16.93 -14.80 -30.47
C LYS A 27 17.02 -15.00 -28.97
N PHE A 28 16.20 -14.31 -28.21
CA PHE A 28 16.08 -14.56 -26.80
C PHE A 28 15.92 -16.06 -26.66
N ALA A 29 17.02 -16.72 -26.34
CA ALA A 29 17.00 -18.12 -25.97
C ALA A 29 16.02 -18.19 -24.81
N ALA A 30 15.09 -19.10 -24.92
CA ALA A 30 14.10 -19.43 -23.94
C ALA A 30 14.65 -19.12 -22.55
N VAL A 31 13.96 -18.20 -21.85
CA VAL A 31 14.16 -17.99 -20.42
C VAL A 31 14.24 -19.39 -19.85
N SER A 32 15.37 -19.71 -19.29
CA SER A 32 15.69 -21.02 -18.76
C SER A 32 14.50 -21.47 -17.93
N ARG A 33 13.85 -22.56 -18.34
CA ARG A 33 12.98 -23.33 -17.49
C ARG A 33 13.75 -23.60 -16.21
N VAL A 34 13.50 -22.78 -15.19
CA VAL A 34 13.72 -23.25 -13.83
C VAL A 34 12.67 -24.34 -13.69
N ALA A 35 13.04 -25.53 -14.11
CA ALA A 35 12.30 -26.73 -13.81
C ALA A 35 12.37 -26.87 -12.29
N VAL A 36 11.38 -26.40 -11.57
CA VAL A 36 11.08 -26.85 -10.22
C VAL A 36 10.72 -28.33 -10.42
N ARG A 37 11.74 -29.18 -10.31
CA ARG A 37 11.58 -30.62 -10.42
C ARG A 37 10.61 -31.06 -9.31
N GLY A 38 9.39 -31.45 -9.68
CA GLY A 38 8.47 -32.14 -8.81
C GLY A 38 7.15 -31.42 -8.45
N VAL A 39 6.90 -30.17 -8.90
CA VAL A 39 5.60 -29.52 -8.69
C VAL A 39 4.68 -29.87 -9.87
N ALA A 40 3.52 -30.44 -9.58
CA ALA A 40 2.48 -30.67 -10.60
C ALA A 40 2.00 -29.31 -11.13
N THR A 41 1.83 -29.18 -12.46
CA THR A 41 1.31 -27.99 -13.10
C THR A 41 -0.03 -28.27 -13.77
N ARG A 42 -0.81 -27.22 -14.00
CA ARG A 42 -1.96 -27.19 -14.89
C ARG A 42 -1.75 -26.13 -15.95
N THR A 43 -2.20 -26.40 -17.16
CA THR A 43 -2.11 -25.42 -18.26
C THR A 43 -3.35 -24.52 -18.21
N GLU A 44 -3.16 -23.22 -18.07
CA GLU A 44 -4.20 -22.20 -18.26
C GLU A 44 -3.88 -21.33 -19.47
N SER A 45 -4.89 -20.69 -20.05
CA SER A 45 -4.72 -19.84 -21.24
C SER A 45 -5.46 -18.54 -21.10
N ASP A 46 -4.84 -17.47 -21.59
CA ASP A 46 -5.48 -16.16 -21.80
C ASP A 46 -5.24 -15.67 -23.25
N LEU A 47 -5.54 -14.40 -23.54
CA LEU A 47 -5.35 -13.83 -24.89
C LEU A 47 -3.89 -13.82 -25.38
N LEU A 48 -2.91 -13.99 -24.49
CA LEU A 48 -1.48 -14.09 -24.83
C LEU A 48 -1.03 -15.53 -25.06
N GLY A 49 -1.91 -16.51 -24.87
CA GLY A 49 -1.65 -17.93 -25.06
C GLY A 49 -1.51 -18.72 -23.75
N PRO A 50 -1.15 -20.01 -23.86
CA PRO A 50 -1.06 -20.92 -22.72
C PRO A 50 0.16 -20.63 -21.84
N LEU A 51 0.02 -20.92 -20.55
CA LEU A 51 1.07 -20.88 -19.54
C LEU A 51 0.85 -21.97 -18.49
N GLU A 52 1.94 -22.58 -18.02
CA GLU A 52 1.91 -23.52 -16.91
C GLU A 52 1.81 -22.79 -15.57
N VAL A 53 0.81 -23.20 -14.77
CA VAL A 53 0.54 -22.68 -13.42
C VAL A 53 0.66 -23.85 -12.44
N PRO A 54 1.29 -23.67 -11.26
CA PRO A 54 1.34 -24.70 -10.24
C PRO A 54 -0.07 -25.21 -9.88
N ALA A 55 -0.27 -26.53 -9.90
CA ALA A 55 -1.60 -27.13 -9.82
C ALA A 55 -2.25 -27.01 -8.44
N ASP A 56 -1.46 -26.89 -7.39
CA ASP A 56 -1.88 -26.80 -5.98
C ASP A 56 -2.21 -25.37 -5.51
N HIS A 57 -1.93 -24.35 -6.35
CA HIS A 57 -2.23 -22.96 -6.03
C HIS A 57 -3.57 -22.49 -6.63
N TYR A 58 -4.16 -21.43 -6.00
CA TYR A 58 -5.42 -20.82 -6.47
C TYR A 58 -5.22 -19.68 -7.46
N TYR A 59 -4.05 -19.05 -7.52
CA TYR A 59 -3.78 -18.07 -8.57
C TYR A 59 -3.69 -18.72 -9.94
N GLY A 60 -3.89 -17.94 -11.01
CA GLY A 60 -3.95 -18.43 -12.38
C GLY A 60 -2.92 -17.80 -13.31
N VAL A 61 -3.21 -17.89 -14.62
CA VAL A 61 -2.30 -17.50 -15.71
C VAL A 61 -1.94 -16.01 -15.67
N GLN A 62 -2.88 -15.10 -15.38
CA GLN A 62 -2.59 -13.66 -15.38
C GLN A 62 -1.76 -13.26 -14.16
N THR A 63 -2.00 -13.88 -13.00
CA THR A 63 -1.13 -13.74 -11.83
C THR A 63 0.30 -14.18 -12.14
N MET A 64 0.48 -15.33 -12.79
CA MET A 64 1.82 -15.82 -13.17
C MET A 64 2.52 -14.87 -14.12
N ARG A 65 1.79 -14.27 -15.08
CA ARG A 65 2.37 -13.24 -15.95
C ARG A 65 2.82 -12.02 -15.16
N GLY A 66 1.99 -11.52 -14.27
CA GLY A 66 2.34 -10.40 -13.39
C GLY A 66 3.54 -10.72 -12.50
N TYR A 67 3.56 -11.89 -11.88
CA TYR A 67 4.66 -12.36 -11.03
C TYR A 67 6.00 -12.45 -11.77
N THR A 68 5.98 -12.97 -13.01
CA THR A 68 7.21 -13.11 -13.82
C THR A 68 7.65 -11.81 -14.49
N SER A 69 6.74 -10.86 -14.71
CA SER A 69 7.03 -9.58 -15.39
C SER A 69 7.51 -8.50 -14.41
N TYR A 70 7.06 -8.54 -13.16
CA TYR A 70 7.31 -7.48 -12.18
C TYR A 70 7.93 -8.06 -10.90
N ASP A 71 9.24 -7.89 -10.77
CA ASP A 71 10.02 -8.15 -9.55
C ASP A 71 10.83 -6.89 -9.23
N ILE A 72 10.14 -5.88 -8.69
CA ILE A 72 10.66 -4.50 -8.60
C ILE A 72 10.88 -4.10 -7.14
N SER A 73 9.84 -4.16 -6.31
CA SER A 73 9.91 -3.67 -4.93
C SER A 73 10.43 -4.71 -3.94
N GLY A 74 10.40 -5.99 -4.29
CA GLY A 74 10.61 -7.10 -3.37
C GLY A 74 9.51 -7.22 -2.31
N LYS A 75 8.41 -6.46 -2.46
CA LYS A 75 7.22 -6.51 -1.62
C LYS A 75 6.05 -7.05 -2.42
N ARG A 76 5.44 -8.08 -1.89
CA ARG A 76 4.31 -8.77 -2.51
C ARG A 76 3.02 -8.36 -1.83
N LEU A 77 1.91 -8.59 -2.49
CA LEU A 77 0.59 -8.27 -1.95
C LEU A 77 0.34 -8.98 -0.60
N TYR A 78 0.86 -10.20 -0.41
CA TYR A 78 0.74 -10.93 0.87
C TYR A 78 1.42 -10.23 2.05
N ASP A 79 2.33 -9.28 1.85
CA ASP A 79 2.90 -8.44 2.90
C ASP A 79 1.90 -7.40 3.46
N PHE A 80 0.74 -7.25 2.79
CA PHE A 80 -0.30 -6.25 3.10
C PHE A 80 -1.67 -6.92 3.32
N PRO A 81 -1.86 -7.65 4.42
CA PRO A 81 -3.05 -8.49 4.64
C PRO A 81 -4.37 -7.72 4.65
N ASN A 82 -4.40 -6.48 5.14
CA ASN A 82 -5.60 -5.66 5.11
C ASN A 82 -5.96 -5.17 3.70
N TYR A 83 -4.98 -5.07 2.80
CA TYR A 83 -5.27 -4.81 1.40
C TYR A 83 -5.95 -6.03 0.73
N ILE A 84 -5.45 -7.24 0.96
CA ILE A 84 -6.09 -8.48 0.49
C ILE A 84 -7.49 -8.62 1.05
N LYS A 85 -7.65 -8.38 2.34
CA LYS A 85 -8.97 -8.37 3.01
C LYS A 85 -9.93 -7.40 2.32
N ALA A 86 -9.48 -6.19 2.01
CA ALA A 86 -10.26 -5.19 1.29
C ALA A 86 -10.62 -5.64 -0.14
N CYS A 87 -9.69 -6.27 -0.87
CA CYS A 87 -9.98 -6.88 -2.17
C CYS A 87 -11.12 -7.90 -2.06
N GLY A 88 -11.04 -8.81 -1.08
CA GLY A 88 -12.10 -9.79 -0.80
C GLY A 88 -13.45 -9.14 -0.49
N MET A 89 -13.47 -8.06 0.31
CA MET A 89 -14.69 -7.32 0.65
C MET A 89 -15.32 -6.64 -0.58
N VAL A 90 -14.51 -6.01 -1.43
CA VAL A 90 -14.98 -5.36 -2.66
C VAL A 90 -15.54 -6.42 -3.62
N LYS A 91 -14.86 -7.55 -3.82
CA LYS A 91 -15.36 -8.65 -4.68
C LYS A 91 -16.63 -9.28 -4.12
N LYS A 92 -16.73 -9.45 -2.81
CA LYS A 92 -17.96 -9.93 -2.16
C LYS A 92 -19.14 -8.96 -2.37
N ALA A 93 -18.90 -7.65 -2.27
CA ALA A 93 -19.90 -6.63 -2.54
C ALA A 93 -20.34 -6.65 -4.00
N ALA A 94 -19.39 -6.75 -4.93
CA ALA A 94 -19.67 -6.80 -6.36
C ALA A 94 -20.51 -8.03 -6.76
N ILE A 95 -20.13 -9.23 -6.30
CA ILE A 95 -20.91 -10.44 -6.61
C ILE A 95 -22.31 -10.43 -5.95
N THR A 96 -22.43 -9.84 -4.76
CA THR A 96 -23.72 -9.65 -4.08
C THR A 96 -24.63 -8.74 -4.88
N ALA A 97 -24.11 -7.63 -5.41
CA ALA A 97 -24.84 -6.71 -6.26
C ALA A 97 -25.26 -7.39 -7.58
N ASN A 98 -24.32 -8.03 -8.27
CA ASN A 98 -24.60 -8.71 -9.55
C ASN A 98 -25.64 -9.83 -9.41
N ASN A 99 -25.59 -10.59 -8.33
CA ASN A 99 -26.58 -11.63 -8.02
C ASN A 99 -27.97 -11.02 -7.78
N LYS A 100 -28.05 -9.96 -6.97
CA LYS A 100 -29.31 -9.25 -6.69
C LYS A 100 -29.93 -8.63 -7.94
N LEU A 101 -29.12 -8.21 -8.90
CA LEU A 101 -29.54 -7.67 -10.19
C LEU A 101 -29.87 -8.75 -11.23
N GLY A 102 -29.82 -10.05 -10.86
CA GLY A 102 -30.10 -11.17 -11.75
C GLY A 102 -29.03 -11.43 -12.81
N LEU A 103 -27.82 -10.83 -12.66
CA LEU A 103 -26.72 -10.94 -13.63
C LEU A 103 -25.84 -12.17 -13.41
N VAL A 104 -25.92 -12.78 -12.22
CA VAL A 104 -25.16 -13.99 -11.85
C VAL A 104 -26.10 -14.95 -11.11
N PRO A 105 -26.16 -16.23 -11.52
CA PRO A 105 -26.98 -17.26 -10.84
C PRO A 105 -26.60 -17.47 -9.38
N ASP A 106 -27.58 -17.89 -8.56
CA ASP A 106 -27.45 -18.02 -7.11
C ASP A 106 -26.37 -19.03 -6.69
N ASP A 107 -26.27 -20.15 -7.37
CA ASP A 107 -25.28 -21.21 -7.09
C ASP A 107 -23.85 -20.69 -7.23
N LYS A 108 -23.54 -20.04 -8.36
CA LYS A 108 -22.24 -19.42 -8.61
C LYS A 108 -21.96 -18.27 -7.65
N ALA A 109 -22.96 -17.40 -7.44
CA ALA A 109 -22.81 -16.25 -6.54
C ALA A 109 -22.52 -16.69 -5.10
N ASN A 110 -23.17 -17.75 -4.61
CA ASN A 110 -22.95 -18.26 -3.26
C ASN A 110 -21.57 -18.89 -3.09
N ALA A 111 -21.08 -19.64 -4.09
CA ALA A 111 -19.72 -20.19 -4.08
C ALA A 111 -18.65 -19.07 -4.07
N VAL A 112 -18.84 -18.03 -4.89
CA VAL A 112 -17.95 -16.85 -4.93
C VAL A 112 -17.99 -16.08 -3.62
N LYS A 113 -19.17 -15.85 -3.02
CA LYS A 113 -19.30 -15.19 -1.70
C LYS A 113 -18.53 -15.95 -0.62
N GLN A 114 -18.66 -17.28 -0.60
CA GLN A 114 -17.93 -18.14 0.34
C GLN A 114 -16.41 -18.05 0.11
N ALA A 115 -15.94 -18.09 -1.13
CA ALA A 115 -14.53 -17.92 -1.45
C ALA A 115 -14.00 -16.52 -1.00
N CYS A 116 -14.81 -15.46 -1.20
CA CYS A 116 -14.48 -14.13 -0.70
C CYS A 116 -14.36 -14.11 0.84
N ASP A 117 -15.23 -14.80 1.57
CA ASP A 117 -15.16 -14.88 3.05
C ASP A 117 -13.87 -15.54 3.52
N GLU A 118 -13.41 -16.58 2.82
CA GLU A 118 -12.12 -17.20 3.11
C GLU A 118 -10.94 -16.26 2.84
N VAL A 119 -11.00 -15.45 1.77
CA VAL A 119 -9.98 -14.41 1.49
C VAL A 119 -10.01 -13.30 2.56
N ILE A 120 -11.20 -12.83 2.94
CA ILE A 120 -11.39 -11.81 4.00
C ILE A 120 -10.82 -12.28 5.34
N SER A 121 -10.94 -13.59 5.64
CA SER A 121 -10.38 -14.19 6.85
C SER A 121 -8.84 -14.30 6.86
N GLY A 122 -8.19 -14.05 5.73
CA GLY A 122 -6.73 -14.17 5.55
C GLY A 122 -6.23 -15.59 5.26
N LYS A 123 -7.12 -16.56 5.08
CA LYS A 123 -6.79 -17.98 4.85
C LYS A 123 -5.88 -18.17 3.62
N TRP A 124 -6.04 -17.34 2.61
CA TRP A 124 -5.37 -17.46 1.32
C TRP A 124 -4.37 -16.34 1.03
N ASN A 125 -3.88 -15.63 2.06
CA ASN A 125 -2.95 -14.51 1.84
C ASN A 125 -1.71 -14.91 1.03
N SER A 126 -1.16 -16.11 1.20
CA SER A 126 -0.01 -16.61 0.46
C SER A 126 -0.21 -16.76 -1.04
N GLU A 127 -1.47 -16.77 -1.51
CA GLU A 127 -1.82 -16.85 -2.94
C GLU A 127 -1.72 -15.51 -3.67
N PHE A 128 -1.49 -14.42 -2.94
CA PHE A 128 -1.41 -13.06 -3.48
C PHE A 128 0.05 -12.66 -3.71
N ILE A 129 0.65 -13.17 -4.78
CA ILE A 129 2.10 -13.19 -5.02
C ILE A 129 2.63 -12.05 -5.90
N VAL A 130 1.76 -11.21 -6.47
CA VAL A 130 2.20 -10.13 -7.36
C VAL A 130 2.93 -9.03 -6.60
N ASP A 131 3.89 -8.37 -7.25
CA ASP A 131 4.63 -7.24 -6.67
C ASP A 131 3.70 -6.02 -6.48
N MET A 132 3.95 -5.23 -5.46
CA MET A 132 3.18 -4.00 -5.20
C MET A 132 3.42 -2.91 -6.26
N ILE A 133 4.62 -2.85 -6.84
CA ILE A 133 4.95 -1.94 -7.95
C ILE A 133 4.86 -2.70 -9.26
N GLN A 134 3.85 -2.37 -10.07
CA GLN A 134 3.51 -3.09 -11.28
C GLN A 134 3.01 -2.14 -12.36
N GLY A 135 3.27 -2.47 -13.64
CA GLY A 135 2.65 -1.79 -14.77
C GLY A 135 1.18 -2.22 -14.96
N GLY A 136 0.40 -1.42 -15.70
CA GLY A 136 -1.00 -1.74 -16.00
C GLY A 136 -2.01 -1.29 -14.93
N ALA A 137 -1.66 -0.26 -14.15
CA ALA A 137 -2.59 0.39 -13.20
C ALA A 137 -3.27 -0.57 -12.21
N GLY A 138 -2.55 -1.62 -11.77
CA GLY A 138 -3.08 -2.57 -10.79
C GLY A 138 -3.80 -3.79 -11.37
N THR A 139 -3.77 -4.00 -12.69
CA THR A 139 -4.45 -5.15 -13.32
C THR A 139 -3.96 -6.49 -12.77
N SER A 140 -2.65 -6.65 -12.52
CA SER A 140 -2.13 -7.89 -11.95
C SER A 140 -2.69 -8.17 -10.54
N THR A 141 -2.86 -7.16 -9.71
CA THR A 141 -3.51 -7.28 -8.38
C THR A 141 -4.99 -7.65 -8.51
N ASN A 142 -5.73 -6.99 -9.41
CA ASN A 142 -7.14 -7.29 -9.64
C ASN A 142 -7.32 -8.73 -10.15
N MET A 143 -6.49 -9.16 -11.10
CA MET A 143 -6.57 -10.51 -11.64
C MET A 143 -6.09 -11.57 -10.66
N ASN A 144 -5.06 -11.31 -9.86
CA ASN A 144 -4.67 -12.21 -8.76
C ASN A 144 -5.86 -12.45 -7.81
N THR A 145 -6.57 -11.37 -7.46
CA THR A 145 -7.78 -11.49 -6.63
C THR A 145 -8.88 -12.29 -7.32
N ASN A 146 -9.17 -12.01 -8.59
CA ASN A 146 -10.19 -12.70 -9.36
C ASN A 146 -9.89 -14.19 -9.51
N GLU A 147 -8.65 -14.54 -9.85
CA GLU A 147 -8.23 -15.93 -10.08
C GLU A 147 -8.27 -16.75 -8.79
N VAL A 148 -7.77 -16.20 -7.67
CA VAL A 148 -7.80 -16.88 -6.35
C VAL A 148 -9.25 -17.14 -5.94
N ILE A 149 -10.12 -16.15 -6.02
CA ILE A 149 -11.54 -16.29 -5.67
C ILE A 149 -12.24 -17.29 -6.61
N THR A 150 -11.97 -17.20 -7.93
CA THR A 150 -12.58 -18.09 -8.92
C THR A 150 -12.19 -19.54 -8.69
N ASN A 151 -10.90 -19.83 -8.57
CA ASN A 151 -10.42 -21.21 -8.37
C ASN A 151 -10.90 -21.79 -7.05
N ARG A 152 -11.01 -20.97 -6.01
CA ARG A 152 -11.61 -21.44 -4.75
C ARG A 152 -13.12 -21.68 -4.88
N ALA A 153 -13.85 -20.85 -5.59
CA ALA A 153 -15.28 -21.04 -5.85
C ALA A 153 -15.55 -22.28 -6.71
N LEU A 154 -14.72 -22.54 -7.72
CA LEU A 154 -14.79 -23.77 -8.51
C LEU A 154 -14.64 -25.03 -7.63
N GLU A 155 -13.65 -25.04 -6.74
CA GLU A 155 -13.44 -26.14 -5.81
C GLU A 155 -14.62 -26.33 -4.82
N ILE A 156 -15.24 -25.24 -4.33
CA ILE A 156 -16.45 -25.27 -3.49
C ILE A 156 -17.63 -25.93 -4.25
N MET A 157 -17.71 -25.71 -5.57
CA MET A 157 -18.74 -26.32 -6.42
C MET A 157 -18.37 -27.75 -6.91
N GLY A 158 -17.21 -28.30 -6.52
CA GLY A 158 -16.75 -29.63 -6.91
C GLY A 158 -16.06 -29.71 -8.29
N HIS A 159 -15.69 -28.56 -8.87
CA HIS A 159 -14.93 -28.47 -10.11
C HIS A 159 -13.42 -28.38 -9.84
N LYS A 160 -12.62 -28.59 -10.88
CA LYS A 160 -11.17 -28.43 -10.81
C LYS A 160 -10.79 -26.95 -10.95
N ARG A 161 -9.65 -26.59 -10.38
CA ARG A 161 -9.03 -25.29 -10.60
C ARG A 161 -8.69 -25.13 -12.09
N GLY A 162 -9.03 -23.96 -12.66
CA GLY A 162 -8.88 -23.69 -14.09
C GLY A 162 -10.09 -24.03 -14.95
N ASP A 163 -11.15 -24.64 -14.40
CA ASP A 163 -12.40 -24.95 -15.15
C ASP A 163 -13.23 -23.67 -15.35
N TYR A 164 -12.65 -22.65 -15.99
CA TYR A 164 -13.22 -21.31 -16.13
C TYR A 164 -14.48 -21.21 -16.98
N GLU A 165 -14.87 -22.28 -17.65
CA GLU A 165 -16.18 -22.44 -18.31
C GLU A 165 -17.36 -22.42 -17.32
N PHE A 166 -17.14 -22.88 -16.07
CA PHE A 166 -18.17 -22.88 -15.04
C PHE A 166 -18.20 -21.54 -14.28
N ILE A 167 -17.04 -21.04 -13.83
CA ILE A 167 -16.87 -19.73 -13.21
C ILE A 167 -15.65 -19.06 -13.83
N SER A 168 -15.88 -17.98 -14.62
CA SER A 168 -14.82 -17.20 -15.24
C SER A 168 -14.35 -16.08 -14.30
N PRO A 169 -13.03 -15.87 -14.13
CA PRO A 169 -12.49 -14.72 -13.39
C PRO A 169 -12.99 -13.38 -13.93
N ASN A 170 -13.11 -13.27 -15.26
CA ASN A 170 -13.52 -12.05 -15.94
C ASN A 170 -15.05 -11.87 -15.97
N ASP A 171 -15.80 -12.92 -16.40
CA ASP A 171 -17.22 -12.79 -16.72
C ASP A 171 -18.14 -12.96 -15.52
N ILE A 172 -17.65 -13.57 -14.42
CA ILE A 172 -18.42 -13.79 -13.19
C ILE A 172 -17.86 -12.96 -12.04
N VAL A 173 -16.59 -13.18 -11.64
CA VAL A 173 -16.01 -12.51 -10.46
C VAL A 173 -15.75 -11.04 -10.71
N ASN A 174 -15.32 -10.68 -11.92
CA ASN A 174 -15.08 -9.30 -12.35
C ASN A 174 -16.27 -8.64 -13.08
N LYS A 175 -17.45 -9.28 -13.10
CA LYS A 175 -18.62 -8.78 -13.82
C LYS A 175 -19.02 -7.36 -13.35
N CYS A 176 -19.32 -6.48 -14.30
CA CYS A 176 -19.63 -5.04 -14.08
C CYS A 176 -18.48 -4.23 -13.46
N GLN A 177 -17.26 -4.70 -13.54
CA GLN A 177 -16.07 -4.06 -12.94
C GLN A 177 -14.99 -3.82 -13.98
N SER A 178 -14.16 -2.81 -13.69
CA SER A 178 -12.83 -2.65 -14.26
C SER A 178 -11.80 -2.71 -13.14
N THR A 179 -10.54 -2.97 -13.47
CA THR A 179 -9.45 -2.70 -12.53
C THR A 179 -9.50 -1.26 -12.04
N ASN A 180 -9.85 -0.34 -12.92
CA ASN A 180 -9.82 1.11 -12.68
C ASN A 180 -10.81 1.59 -11.60
N ASP A 181 -11.82 0.81 -11.26
CA ASP A 181 -12.73 1.11 -10.14
C ASP A 181 -12.51 0.19 -8.92
N THR A 182 -12.23 -1.09 -9.12
CA THR A 182 -12.06 -2.03 -8.01
C THR A 182 -10.71 -1.90 -7.31
N TYR A 183 -9.63 -1.65 -8.06
CA TYR A 183 -8.28 -1.55 -7.53
C TYR A 183 -8.12 -0.36 -6.57
N PRO A 184 -8.42 0.90 -6.96
CA PRO A 184 -8.36 2.03 -6.05
C PRO A 184 -9.38 1.94 -4.91
N SER A 185 -10.58 1.39 -5.15
CA SER A 185 -11.58 1.19 -4.09
C SER A 185 -11.08 0.20 -3.03
N SER A 186 -10.45 -0.91 -3.45
CA SER A 186 -9.84 -1.88 -2.55
C SER A 186 -8.65 -1.29 -1.78
N ALA A 187 -7.79 -0.52 -2.46
CA ALA A 187 -6.66 0.14 -1.83
C ALA A 187 -7.10 1.15 -0.77
N LYS A 188 -8.06 2.01 -1.08
CA LYS A 188 -8.65 2.96 -0.12
C LYS A 188 -9.21 2.24 1.11
N LEU A 189 -9.99 1.18 0.90
CA LEU A 189 -10.55 0.40 2.01
C LEU A 189 -9.44 -0.29 2.83
N GLY A 190 -8.40 -0.83 2.20
CA GLY A 190 -7.26 -1.43 2.89
C GLY A 190 -6.48 -0.41 3.74
N MET A 191 -6.23 0.79 3.21
CA MET A 191 -5.61 1.90 3.94
C MET A 191 -6.49 2.35 5.11
N TYR A 192 -7.81 2.38 4.91
CA TYR A 192 -8.76 2.67 5.98
C TYR A 192 -8.73 1.61 7.08
N LEU A 193 -8.52 0.34 6.75
CA LEU A 193 -8.35 -0.72 7.75
C LEU A 193 -7.00 -0.57 8.48
N ASP A 194 -5.92 -0.23 7.80
CA ASP A 194 -4.59 -0.09 8.41
C ASP A 194 -4.47 1.12 9.33
N HIS A 195 -5.24 2.20 9.07
CA HIS A 195 -5.14 3.40 9.90
C HIS A 195 -5.55 3.17 11.36
N PHE A 196 -6.41 2.19 11.66
CA PHE A 196 -6.83 1.90 13.03
C PHE A 196 -5.65 1.47 13.92
N ALA A 197 -4.79 0.60 13.39
CA ALA A 197 -3.59 0.16 14.10
C ALA A 197 -2.60 1.32 14.31
N LEU A 198 -2.46 2.21 13.32
CA LEU A 198 -1.63 3.40 13.43
C LEU A 198 -2.15 4.33 14.52
N VAL A 199 -3.44 4.68 14.49
CA VAL A 199 -4.09 5.55 15.47
C VAL A 199 -3.95 4.97 16.89
N GLU A 200 -4.15 3.65 17.04
CA GLU A 200 -3.96 2.98 18.32
C GLU A 200 -2.54 3.17 18.85
N GLN A 201 -1.52 2.89 18.04
CA GLN A 201 -0.14 3.00 18.48
C GLN A 201 0.27 4.46 18.75
N MET A 202 -0.22 5.43 17.96
CA MET A 202 -0.01 6.84 18.22
C MET A 202 -0.64 7.26 19.55
N GLN A 203 -1.88 6.85 19.83
CA GLN A 203 -2.56 7.15 21.10
C GLN A 203 -1.82 6.55 22.30
N LEU A 204 -1.33 5.32 22.16
CA LEU A 204 -0.53 4.67 23.21
C LEU A 204 0.79 5.41 23.47
N LEU A 205 1.40 5.99 22.43
CA LEU A 205 2.59 6.82 22.56
C LEU A 205 2.27 8.14 23.28
N VAL A 206 1.17 8.82 22.93
CA VAL A 206 0.67 10.00 23.65
C VAL A 206 0.52 9.70 25.14
N ASN A 207 -0.17 8.61 25.48
CA ASN A 207 -0.38 8.20 26.87
C ASN A 207 0.95 7.93 27.60
N SER A 208 1.98 7.46 26.89
CA SER A 208 3.32 7.24 27.47
C SER A 208 4.03 8.56 27.78
N PHE A 209 3.90 9.55 26.90
CA PHE A 209 4.43 10.90 27.15
C PHE A 209 3.70 11.58 28.30
N GLU A 210 2.36 11.48 28.39
CA GLU A 210 1.59 12.01 29.53
C GLU A 210 1.99 11.37 30.84
N LYS A 211 2.20 10.04 30.85
CA LYS A 211 2.71 9.34 32.04
C LYS A 211 4.06 9.87 32.48
N LYS A 212 4.97 10.15 31.54
CA LYS A 212 6.27 10.75 31.83
C LYS A 212 6.16 12.21 32.24
N ALA A 213 5.20 12.95 31.69
CA ALA A 213 4.91 14.33 32.11
C ALA A 213 4.51 14.38 33.60
N GLU A 214 3.64 13.48 34.06
CA GLU A 214 3.26 13.38 35.46
C GLU A 214 4.45 12.93 36.34
N GLU A 215 5.25 11.94 35.88
CA GLU A 215 6.44 11.48 36.62
C GLU A 215 7.46 12.59 36.82
N PHE A 216 7.60 13.51 35.87
CA PHE A 216 8.61 14.57 35.87
C PHE A 216 8.04 15.96 36.22
N LYS A 217 6.82 16.05 36.71
CA LYS A 217 6.13 17.32 36.95
C LYS A 217 6.86 18.29 37.89
N ASP A 218 7.64 17.74 38.84
CA ASP A 218 8.39 18.50 39.84
C ASP A 218 9.92 18.55 39.51
N VAL A 219 10.34 18.00 38.38
CA VAL A 219 11.75 18.01 37.98
C VAL A 219 12.04 19.33 37.26
N MET A 220 12.72 20.23 37.95
CA MET A 220 13.13 21.53 37.40
C MET A 220 14.20 21.40 36.35
N LYS A 221 14.06 22.13 35.25
CA LYS A 221 15.07 22.28 34.21
C LYS A 221 15.14 23.72 33.71
N MET A 222 16.18 24.03 32.94
CA MET A 222 16.24 25.25 32.16
C MET A 222 15.57 25.03 30.80
N GLY A 223 14.52 25.80 30.51
CA GLY A 223 13.95 25.90 29.17
C GLY A 223 14.93 26.64 28.24
N ARG A 224 15.03 26.19 26.99
CA ARG A 224 15.95 26.76 26.01
C ARG A 224 15.23 27.29 24.79
N THR A 225 15.72 28.42 24.28
CA THR A 225 15.37 28.95 22.96
C THR A 225 16.67 29.14 22.19
N GLN A 226 16.73 28.72 20.92
CA GLN A 226 17.95 28.75 20.11
C GLN A 226 19.15 28.04 20.79
N LEU A 227 18.85 26.97 21.56
CA LEU A 227 19.80 26.20 22.38
C LEU A 227 20.47 27.02 23.51
N GLN A 228 20.02 28.25 23.80
CA GLN A 228 20.49 29.09 24.87
C GLN A 228 19.51 29.06 26.07
N ASP A 229 20.05 29.23 27.27
CA ASP A 229 19.25 29.32 28.47
C ASP A 229 18.22 30.44 28.38
N ALA A 230 16.97 30.14 28.71
CA ALA A 230 15.87 31.10 28.70
C ALA A 230 15.26 31.29 30.08
N VAL A 231 14.30 30.44 30.45
CA VAL A 231 13.55 30.53 31.71
C VAL A 231 13.41 29.15 32.35
N PRO A 232 13.25 29.06 33.69
CA PRO A 232 12.97 27.80 34.37
C PRO A 232 11.63 27.21 33.91
N MET A 233 11.60 25.90 33.78
CA MET A 233 10.39 25.08 33.54
C MET A 233 10.56 23.72 34.21
N THR A 234 9.53 22.87 34.14
CA THR A 234 9.69 21.49 34.55
C THR A 234 9.85 20.56 33.33
N LEU A 235 10.57 19.47 33.52
CA LEU A 235 10.69 18.41 32.51
C LEU A 235 9.32 17.81 32.17
N GLY A 236 8.40 17.76 33.18
CA GLY A 236 7.03 17.32 32.95
C GLY A 236 6.26 18.21 31.98
N GLN A 237 6.46 19.54 32.02
CA GLN A 237 5.85 20.47 31.03
C GLN A 237 6.36 20.21 29.62
N GLU A 238 7.61 19.86 29.44
CA GLU A 238 8.18 19.53 28.13
C GLU A 238 7.59 18.23 27.58
N PHE A 239 7.52 17.17 28.40
CA PHE A 239 6.91 15.90 27.99
C PHE A 239 5.41 16.02 27.71
N HIS A 240 4.68 16.87 28.44
CA HIS A 240 3.29 17.20 28.17
C HIS A 240 3.13 17.92 26.82
N ALA A 241 4.05 18.83 26.47
CA ALA A 241 4.02 19.50 25.18
C ALA A 241 4.22 18.50 24.01
N TYR A 242 5.09 17.48 24.18
CA TYR A 242 5.22 16.39 23.22
C TYR A 242 3.93 15.58 23.10
N ALA A 243 3.29 15.23 24.22
CA ALA A 243 2.02 14.52 24.23
C ALA A 243 0.93 15.31 23.51
N SER A 244 0.79 16.61 23.81
CA SER A 244 -0.19 17.51 23.20
C SER A 244 -0.03 17.59 21.68
N THR A 245 1.20 17.80 21.19
CA THR A 245 1.48 17.81 19.75
C THR A 245 1.13 16.49 19.06
N LEU A 246 1.43 15.36 19.69
CA LEU A 246 1.12 14.05 19.13
C LEU A 246 -0.38 13.74 19.20
N GLN A 247 -1.11 14.26 20.17
CA GLN A 247 -2.57 14.12 20.23
C GLN A 247 -3.26 14.85 19.07
N GLU A 248 -2.79 16.05 18.70
CA GLU A 248 -3.26 16.74 17.51
C GLU A 248 -3.08 15.90 16.26
N ASP A 249 -1.93 15.22 16.14
CA ASP A 249 -1.63 14.33 15.00
C ASP A 249 -2.52 13.08 14.98
N VAL A 250 -2.84 12.50 16.15
CA VAL A 250 -3.81 11.40 16.27
C VAL A 250 -5.17 11.80 15.70
N ASP A 251 -5.67 12.96 16.08
CA ASP A 251 -6.99 13.44 15.65
C ASP A 251 -6.99 13.79 14.14
N LEU A 252 -5.89 14.36 13.65
CA LEU A 252 -5.71 14.65 12.24
C LEU A 252 -5.68 13.38 11.37
N VAL A 253 -4.99 12.33 11.81
CA VAL A 253 -4.95 11.04 11.06
C VAL A 253 -6.33 10.40 11.02
N LYS A 254 -7.09 10.41 12.12
CA LYS A 254 -8.48 9.92 12.16
C LYS A 254 -9.37 10.66 11.16
N GLU A 255 -9.26 11.99 11.12
CA GLU A 255 -10.07 12.81 10.21
C GLU A 255 -9.66 12.58 8.74
N ALA A 256 -8.36 12.59 8.48
CA ALA A 256 -7.83 12.41 7.14
C ALA A 256 -8.17 11.04 6.54
N ALA A 257 -8.20 9.98 7.34
CA ALA A 257 -8.54 8.64 6.85
C ALA A 257 -9.96 8.54 6.28
N LYS A 258 -10.88 9.43 6.64
CA LYS A 258 -12.26 9.44 6.11
C LYS A 258 -12.32 9.65 4.60
N VAL A 259 -11.29 10.22 3.97
CA VAL A 259 -11.22 10.37 2.51
C VAL A 259 -11.27 9.03 1.78
N PHE A 260 -10.83 7.96 2.44
CA PHE A 260 -10.85 6.60 1.90
C PHE A 260 -12.23 5.97 1.84
N LEU A 261 -13.21 6.53 2.52
CA LEU A 261 -14.60 6.08 2.49
C LEU A 261 -15.36 6.52 1.23
N THR A 262 -14.73 7.32 0.37
CA THR A 262 -15.31 7.70 -0.93
C THR A 262 -14.65 6.88 -2.04
N VAL A 263 -15.46 6.04 -2.72
CA VAL A 263 -14.99 5.08 -3.73
C VAL A 263 -15.57 5.39 -5.11
N ASN A 264 -14.92 4.91 -6.17
CA ASN A 264 -15.38 5.01 -7.56
C ASN A 264 -15.98 3.70 -8.11
N LEU A 265 -16.38 2.77 -7.22
CA LEU A 265 -16.88 1.45 -7.58
C LEU A 265 -18.13 1.56 -8.47
N GLY A 266 -18.10 0.93 -9.64
CA GLY A 266 -19.11 1.01 -10.69
C GLY A 266 -18.81 2.04 -11.78
N GLY A 267 -17.72 2.83 -11.64
CA GLY A 267 -17.26 3.72 -12.71
C GLY A 267 -16.76 2.98 -13.95
N THR A 268 -16.37 1.73 -13.78
CA THR A 268 -15.76 0.88 -14.81
C THR A 268 -14.47 1.49 -15.40
N ALA A 269 -14.32 1.51 -16.70
CA ALA A 269 -13.04 1.87 -17.36
C ALA A 269 -12.61 3.33 -17.09
N ILE A 270 -13.54 4.28 -17.18
CA ILE A 270 -13.25 5.72 -17.14
C ILE A 270 -14.26 6.53 -16.30
N GLY A 271 -15.09 5.87 -15.51
CA GLY A 271 -16.08 6.55 -14.67
C GLY A 271 -17.48 6.71 -15.31
N THR A 272 -17.69 6.27 -16.55
CA THR A 272 -18.97 6.37 -17.25
C THR A 272 -19.94 5.23 -16.95
N GLY A 273 -19.49 4.17 -16.25
CA GLY A 273 -20.29 2.98 -15.98
C GLY A 273 -20.54 2.10 -17.21
N THR A 274 -19.83 2.32 -18.31
CA THR A 274 -19.97 1.53 -19.54
C THR A 274 -19.73 0.04 -19.27
N ALA A 275 -20.59 -0.82 -19.83
CA ALA A 275 -20.63 -2.27 -19.63
C ALA A 275 -21.03 -2.74 -18.21
N ALA A 276 -21.50 -1.85 -17.33
CA ALA A 276 -22.15 -2.21 -16.08
C ALA A 276 -23.67 -1.99 -16.15
N HIS A 277 -24.41 -2.71 -15.31
CA HIS A 277 -25.84 -2.43 -15.12
C HIS A 277 -26.01 -1.05 -14.47
N PRO A 278 -27.00 -0.23 -14.88
CA PRO A 278 -27.18 1.13 -14.32
C PRO A 278 -27.25 1.20 -12.80
N ASP A 279 -27.88 0.21 -12.18
CA ASP A 279 -28.04 0.16 -10.71
C ASP A 279 -26.84 -0.52 -9.99
N TYR A 280 -25.83 -0.97 -10.74
CA TYR A 280 -24.73 -1.74 -10.16
C TYR A 280 -23.95 -0.95 -9.10
N SER A 281 -23.56 0.28 -9.40
CA SER A 281 -22.75 1.11 -8.48
C SER A 281 -23.46 1.28 -7.12
N ALA A 282 -24.74 1.64 -7.15
CA ALA A 282 -25.56 1.82 -5.94
C ALA A 282 -25.71 0.50 -5.16
N ALA A 283 -25.98 -0.61 -5.86
CA ALA A 283 -26.12 -1.93 -5.24
C ALA A 283 -24.79 -2.44 -4.62
N ALA A 284 -23.66 -2.25 -5.32
CA ALA A 284 -22.35 -2.68 -4.87
C ALA A 284 -21.87 -1.88 -3.65
N VAL A 285 -22.02 -0.56 -3.65
CA VAL A 285 -21.64 0.28 -2.50
C VAL A 285 -22.55 0.01 -1.31
N LYS A 286 -23.85 -0.22 -1.53
CA LYS A 286 -24.77 -0.65 -0.45
C LYS A 286 -24.29 -1.98 0.16
N ALA A 287 -23.98 -2.98 -0.65
CA ALA A 287 -23.46 -4.27 -0.16
C ALA A 287 -22.12 -4.10 0.57
N LEU A 288 -21.24 -3.21 0.08
CA LEU A 288 -19.96 -2.94 0.72
C LEU A 288 -20.13 -2.29 2.10
N ARG A 289 -21.09 -1.38 2.27
CA ARG A 289 -21.48 -0.84 3.58
C ARG A 289 -21.95 -1.93 4.55
N GLU A 290 -22.81 -2.83 4.07
CA GLU A 290 -23.34 -3.93 4.86
C GLU A 290 -22.24 -4.92 5.30
N ILE A 291 -21.27 -5.19 4.42
CA ILE A 291 -20.13 -6.07 4.71
C ILE A 291 -19.15 -5.45 5.70
N THR A 292 -18.88 -4.15 5.57
CA THR A 292 -17.83 -3.47 6.33
C THR A 292 -18.32 -2.79 7.61
N GLY A 293 -19.59 -2.38 7.64
CA GLY A 293 -20.14 -1.52 8.68
C GLY A 293 -19.69 -0.05 8.57
N PHE A 294 -18.96 0.34 7.51
CA PHE A 294 -18.46 1.71 7.32
C PHE A 294 -19.39 2.55 6.44
N ASP A 295 -19.40 3.87 6.66
CA ASP A 295 -20.18 4.83 5.86
C ASP A 295 -19.51 5.14 4.51
N ILE A 296 -19.33 4.10 3.68
CA ILE A 296 -18.72 4.22 2.37
C ILE A 296 -19.70 4.95 1.42
N LYS A 297 -19.16 5.88 0.61
CA LYS A 297 -19.93 6.72 -0.32
C LYS A 297 -19.44 6.51 -1.74
N ILE A 298 -20.39 6.65 -2.68
CA ILE A 298 -20.04 6.76 -4.10
C ILE A 298 -19.46 8.17 -4.30
N ALA A 299 -18.38 8.29 -5.07
CA ALA A 299 -17.83 9.57 -5.45
C ALA A 299 -18.86 10.39 -6.23
N PRO A 300 -18.98 11.70 -6.00
CA PRO A 300 -19.95 12.55 -6.69
C PRO A 300 -19.78 12.56 -8.22
N ASP A 301 -18.56 12.42 -8.69
CA ASP A 301 -18.19 12.31 -10.10
C ASP A 301 -17.23 11.11 -10.26
N LEU A 302 -17.70 10.07 -10.93
CA LEU A 302 -16.92 8.85 -11.11
C LEU A 302 -15.83 9.01 -12.17
N ILE A 303 -15.94 9.94 -13.12
CA ILE A 303 -14.90 10.23 -14.11
C ILE A 303 -13.70 10.87 -13.39
N ASN A 304 -13.97 11.93 -12.62
CA ASN A 304 -12.94 12.53 -11.77
C ASN A 304 -12.31 11.49 -10.83
N ALA A 305 -13.12 10.67 -10.16
CA ALA A 305 -12.64 9.71 -9.17
C ALA A 305 -11.85 8.53 -9.76
N SER A 306 -11.89 8.32 -11.08
CA SER A 306 -11.12 7.28 -11.79
C SER A 306 -9.69 7.73 -12.10
N SER A 307 -9.40 9.03 -12.13
CA SER A 307 -8.05 9.57 -12.39
C SER A 307 -7.46 10.31 -11.19
N ASN A 308 -8.31 10.80 -10.30
CA ASN A 308 -7.91 11.66 -9.19
C ASN A 308 -7.45 10.86 -7.97
N THR A 309 -6.17 10.96 -7.66
CA THR A 309 -5.53 10.32 -6.49
C THR A 309 -5.36 11.27 -5.29
N SER A 310 -5.93 12.49 -5.34
CA SER A 310 -5.69 13.54 -4.33
C SER A 310 -6.09 13.14 -2.90
N GLY A 311 -7.07 12.25 -2.72
CA GLY A 311 -7.40 11.71 -1.40
C GLY A 311 -6.26 10.91 -0.78
N MET A 312 -5.60 10.06 -1.56
CA MET A 312 -4.43 9.31 -1.10
C MET A 312 -3.23 10.24 -0.86
N LEU A 313 -3.01 11.22 -1.75
CA LEU A 313 -1.96 12.23 -1.60
C LEU A 313 -2.19 13.09 -0.35
N TYR A 314 -3.43 13.52 -0.08
CA TYR A 314 -3.77 14.25 1.13
C TYR A 314 -3.41 13.46 2.39
N PHE A 315 -3.80 12.19 2.48
CA PHE A 315 -3.47 11.34 3.62
C PHE A 315 -1.96 11.12 3.75
N SER A 316 -1.25 10.92 2.65
CA SER A 316 0.22 10.84 2.62
C SER A 316 0.88 12.11 3.17
N GLY A 317 0.38 13.29 2.79
CA GLY A 317 0.85 14.58 3.33
C GLY A 317 0.60 14.72 4.83
N VAL A 318 -0.50 14.18 5.35
CA VAL A 318 -0.77 14.12 6.79
C VAL A 318 0.25 13.22 7.50
N LEU A 319 0.55 12.04 6.96
CA LEU A 319 1.59 11.16 7.52
C LEU A 319 2.95 11.84 7.52
N ARG A 320 3.30 12.57 6.46
CA ARG A 320 4.54 13.38 6.41
C ARG A 320 4.58 14.41 7.54
N ARG A 321 3.48 15.16 7.76
CA ARG A 321 3.39 16.13 8.86
C ARG A 321 3.65 15.46 10.22
N CYS A 322 2.99 14.34 10.48
CA CYS A 322 3.16 13.58 11.72
C CYS A 322 4.60 13.06 11.88
N ALA A 323 5.19 12.54 10.79
CA ALA A 323 6.58 12.07 10.79
C ALA A 323 7.58 13.20 11.10
N ILE A 324 7.38 14.40 10.55
CA ILE A 324 8.23 15.57 10.85
C ILE A 324 8.16 15.92 12.35
N LYS A 325 6.94 15.94 12.93
CA LYS A 325 6.74 16.22 14.36
C LYS A 325 7.38 15.17 15.26
N LEU A 326 7.17 13.90 14.97
CA LEU A 326 7.78 12.80 15.72
C LEU A 326 9.30 12.81 15.62
N SER A 327 9.83 13.10 14.43
CA SER A 327 11.29 13.26 14.23
C SER A 327 11.87 14.39 15.04
N GLN A 328 11.17 15.52 15.16
CA GLN A 328 11.58 16.65 16.01
C GLN A 328 11.64 16.24 17.49
N VAL A 329 10.62 15.58 18.00
CA VAL A 329 10.61 15.04 19.38
C VAL A 329 11.80 14.09 19.61
N CYS A 330 12.08 13.21 18.65
CA CYS A 330 13.23 12.31 18.73
C CYS A 330 14.59 13.06 18.74
N ASN A 331 14.72 14.17 18.01
CA ASN A 331 15.92 14.99 18.04
C ASN A 331 16.11 15.61 19.44
N ASP A 332 15.07 16.10 20.05
CA ASP A 332 15.12 16.68 21.40
C ASP A 332 15.50 15.60 22.44
N LEU A 333 14.88 14.42 22.38
CA LEU A 333 15.22 13.30 23.26
C LEU A 333 16.70 12.89 23.13
N ARG A 334 17.23 12.87 21.89
CA ARG A 334 18.65 12.57 21.64
C ARG A 334 19.57 13.65 22.20
N LEU A 335 19.21 14.92 22.06
CA LEU A 335 19.97 16.06 22.56
C LEU A 335 19.97 16.08 24.09
N MET A 336 18.80 15.97 24.74
CA MET A 336 18.70 15.93 26.21
C MET A 336 19.41 14.73 26.82
N GLY A 337 19.43 13.58 26.13
CA GLY A 337 20.13 12.38 26.56
C GLY A 337 21.64 12.36 26.25
N SER A 338 22.21 13.42 25.70
CA SER A 338 23.61 13.49 25.30
C SER A 338 24.59 13.54 26.49
N GLY A 339 25.73 12.91 26.34
CA GLY A 339 26.78 12.91 27.37
C GLY A 339 27.11 11.50 27.84
N PRO A 340 27.34 11.26 29.15
CA PRO A 340 26.96 12.08 30.34
C PRO A 340 27.91 13.22 30.73
N ARG A 341 29.17 13.23 30.31
CA ARG A 341 30.15 14.18 30.84
C ARG A 341 30.27 15.48 30.05
N CYS A 342 30.08 15.40 28.72
CA CYS A 342 30.27 16.53 27.80
C CYS A 342 28.99 16.83 26.97
N GLY A 343 27.84 16.41 27.43
CA GLY A 343 26.53 16.70 26.87
C GLY A 343 25.58 17.29 27.90
N LEU A 344 24.29 17.41 27.51
CA LEU A 344 23.27 18.00 28.40
C LEU A 344 22.92 17.11 29.59
N HIS A 345 22.79 15.79 29.34
CA HIS A 345 22.49 14.77 30.35
C HIS A 345 21.26 15.13 31.23
N GLU A 346 20.23 15.67 30.62
CA GLU A 346 18.97 16.01 31.33
C GLU A 346 18.06 14.79 31.53
N ILE A 347 18.18 13.79 30.64
CA ILE A 347 17.47 12.52 30.73
C ILE A 347 18.41 11.35 30.49
N ASN A 348 18.04 10.19 31.03
CA ASN A 348 18.69 8.92 30.73
C ASN A 348 17.77 8.03 29.90
N LEU A 349 18.13 7.80 28.66
CA LEU A 349 17.42 6.85 27.80
C LEU A 349 17.81 5.41 28.16
N PRO A 350 16.86 4.45 28.15
CA PRO A 350 17.14 3.06 28.47
C PRO A 350 18.18 2.46 27.49
N PRO A 351 19.19 1.72 27.95
CA PRO A 351 20.13 1.03 27.10
C PRO A 351 19.41 -0.09 26.34
N ARG A 352 19.53 -0.10 25.01
CA ARG A 352 18.87 -1.09 24.13
C ARG A 352 19.84 -1.92 23.33
N ALA A 353 21.06 -1.44 23.11
CA ALA A 353 22.12 -2.12 22.40
C ALA A 353 23.49 -1.69 22.94
N PRO A 354 24.53 -2.53 22.81
CA PRO A 354 25.91 -2.11 23.04
C PRO A 354 26.22 -0.92 22.12
N GLY A 355 26.66 0.20 22.71
CA GLY A 355 26.81 1.46 21.96
C GLY A 355 28.04 1.54 21.08
N SER A 356 29.03 0.64 21.29
CA SER A 356 30.30 0.67 20.58
C SER A 356 31.07 -0.66 20.76
N SER A 357 31.76 -1.07 19.71
CA SER A 357 32.69 -2.22 19.78
C SER A 357 34.05 -1.86 20.40
N ILE A 358 34.39 -0.57 20.47
CA ILE A 358 35.70 -0.08 20.96
C ILE A 358 35.57 0.70 22.29
N MET A 359 34.38 1.18 22.64
CA MET A 359 34.14 1.95 23.87
C MET A 359 33.13 1.21 24.75
N PRO A 360 33.55 0.32 25.66
CA PRO A 360 32.66 -0.40 26.54
C PRO A 360 31.85 0.53 27.42
N GLY A 361 30.57 0.24 27.61
CA GLY A 361 29.64 1.04 28.42
C GLY A 361 29.10 2.29 27.77
N LYS A 362 29.43 2.60 26.51
CA LYS A 362 28.79 3.69 25.77
C LYS A 362 27.36 3.28 25.43
N VAL A 363 26.37 4.12 25.83
CA VAL A 363 24.95 3.97 25.53
C VAL A 363 24.54 5.02 24.51
N ASN A 364 24.06 4.57 23.34
CA ASN A 364 23.56 5.47 22.30
C ASN A 364 22.05 5.54 22.32
N PRO A 365 21.45 6.65 21.89
CA PRO A 365 19.97 6.84 21.81
C PRO A 365 19.38 6.13 20.58
N VAL A 366 19.63 4.82 20.43
CA VAL A 366 19.33 4.06 19.20
C VAL A 366 17.84 4.00 18.85
N ILE A 367 16.94 4.10 19.83
CA ILE A 367 15.49 4.11 19.56
C ILE A 367 15.05 5.42 18.90
N PRO A 368 15.34 6.61 19.45
CA PRO A 368 15.07 7.85 18.72
C PRO A 368 15.75 7.92 17.35
N GLU A 369 16.97 7.36 17.22
CA GLU A 369 17.69 7.32 15.93
C GLU A 369 16.95 6.52 14.86
N VAL A 370 16.49 5.30 15.16
CA VAL A 370 15.76 4.47 14.20
C VAL A 370 14.39 5.08 13.86
N VAL A 371 13.75 5.77 14.81
CA VAL A 371 12.52 6.51 14.57
C VAL A 371 12.76 7.69 13.63
N ASN A 372 13.83 8.48 13.82
CA ASN A 372 14.23 9.52 12.87
C ASN A 372 14.41 8.96 11.45
N GLN A 373 15.15 7.85 11.30
CA GLN A 373 15.37 7.21 10.00
C GLN A 373 14.04 6.76 9.36
N THR A 374 13.12 6.20 10.15
CA THR A 374 11.79 5.83 9.67
C THR A 374 11.01 7.06 9.21
N CYS A 375 11.06 8.16 9.96
CA CYS A 375 10.42 9.42 9.57
C CYS A 375 10.99 9.97 8.24
N PHE A 376 12.29 9.86 8.01
CA PHE A 376 12.90 10.27 6.74
C PHE A 376 12.39 9.43 5.56
N GLN A 377 12.20 8.12 5.74
CA GLN A 377 11.59 7.25 4.71
C GLN A 377 10.14 7.66 4.39
N ILE A 378 9.35 7.98 5.42
CA ILE A 378 7.96 8.43 5.23
C ILE A 378 7.91 9.76 4.47
N ILE A 379 8.80 10.70 4.79
CA ILE A 379 8.91 11.99 4.10
C ILE A 379 9.28 11.77 2.62
N GLY A 380 10.25 10.89 2.34
CA GLY A 380 10.65 10.53 0.97
C GLY A 380 9.53 9.80 0.21
N GLY A 381 8.79 8.92 0.89
CA GLY A 381 7.63 8.22 0.32
C GLY A 381 6.49 9.17 -0.06
N ASP A 382 6.25 10.24 0.71
CA ASP A 382 5.27 11.28 0.36
C ASP A 382 5.68 12.06 -0.90
N LEU A 383 6.96 12.37 -1.07
CA LEU A 383 7.45 12.97 -2.32
C LEU A 383 7.15 12.07 -3.52
N THR A 384 7.37 10.76 -3.39
CA THR A 384 7.04 9.78 -4.42
C THR A 384 5.53 9.76 -4.72
N CYS A 385 4.67 9.85 -3.69
CA CYS A 385 3.23 9.96 -3.85
C CYS A 385 2.84 11.23 -4.65
N GLY A 386 3.52 12.36 -4.38
CA GLY A 386 3.32 13.60 -5.12
C GLY A 386 3.63 13.46 -6.61
N LEU A 387 4.80 12.90 -6.94
CA LEU A 387 5.22 12.66 -8.34
C LEU A 387 4.28 11.68 -9.05
N ALA A 388 3.86 10.60 -8.38
CA ALA A 388 2.94 9.62 -8.94
C ALA A 388 1.53 10.22 -9.18
N SER A 389 1.08 11.09 -8.28
CA SER A 389 -0.20 11.79 -8.43
C SER A 389 -0.18 12.77 -9.60
N GLU A 390 0.90 13.52 -9.77
CA GLU A 390 1.08 14.49 -10.86
C GLU A 390 1.19 13.81 -12.23
N ALA A 391 1.83 12.64 -12.31
CA ALA A 391 2.07 11.92 -13.56
C ALA A 391 0.82 11.27 -14.19
N GLY A 392 -0.35 11.34 -13.53
CA GLY A 392 -1.61 10.87 -14.11
C GLY A 392 -2.01 11.67 -15.35
N GLN A 393 -2.52 10.98 -16.36
CA GLN A 393 -2.93 11.60 -17.63
C GLN A 393 -4.34 11.18 -18.01
N LEU A 394 -5.15 12.14 -18.42
CA LEU A 394 -6.52 11.95 -18.88
C LEU A 394 -7.39 11.23 -17.83
N GLU A 395 -8.09 10.19 -18.23
CA GLU A 395 -9.16 9.55 -17.43
C GLU A 395 -8.66 8.46 -16.46
N LEU A 396 -7.32 8.22 -16.37
CA LEU A 396 -6.75 7.23 -15.46
C LEU A 396 -5.33 7.62 -15.01
N ASN A 397 -5.04 7.51 -13.72
CA ASN A 397 -3.68 7.59 -13.23
C ASN A 397 -3.05 6.20 -13.19
N VAL A 398 -2.18 5.90 -14.17
CA VAL A 398 -1.52 4.58 -14.27
C VAL A 398 -0.37 4.40 -13.26
N MET A 399 -0.01 5.45 -12.50
CA MET A 399 1.03 5.40 -11.46
C MET A 399 0.45 5.06 -10.06
N GLU A 400 -0.83 4.74 -9.96
CA GLU A 400 -1.47 4.31 -8.70
C GLU A 400 -0.68 3.21 -7.96
N PRO A 401 -0.10 2.18 -8.60
CA PRO A 401 0.62 1.13 -7.86
C PRO A 401 1.74 1.64 -6.97
N VAL A 402 2.60 2.53 -7.44
CA VAL A 402 3.69 3.08 -6.63
C VAL A 402 3.17 4.04 -5.55
N LEU A 403 2.10 4.77 -5.83
CA LEU A 403 1.43 5.63 -4.85
C LEU A 403 0.81 4.78 -3.73
N ILE A 404 0.02 3.78 -4.07
CA ILE A 404 -0.63 2.85 -3.14
C ILE A 404 0.41 2.13 -2.29
N TYR A 405 1.48 1.62 -2.90
CA TYR A 405 2.60 0.99 -2.18
C TYR A 405 3.20 1.91 -1.12
N ASN A 406 3.51 3.17 -1.49
CA ASN A 406 4.11 4.12 -0.55
C ASN A 406 3.17 4.47 0.61
N VAL A 407 1.87 4.67 0.36
CA VAL A 407 0.91 4.96 1.45
C VAL A 407 0.82 3.79 2.43
N PHE A 408 0.64 2.55 1.95
CA PHE A 408 0.62 1.36 2.81
C PHE A 408 1.93 1.18 3.58
N ASN A 409 3.06 1.31 2.90
CA ASN A 409 4.36 1.16 3.53
C ASN A 409 4.61 2.24 4.60
N ASN A 410 4.21 3.48 4.34
CA ASN A 410 4.32 4.59 5.28
C ASN A 410 3.43 4.38 6.51
N ILE A 411 2.18 3.92 6.36
CA ILE A 411 1.31 3.56 7.48
C ILE A 411 1.97 2.47 8.34
N ASN A 412 2.44 1.40 7.71
CA ASN A 412 3.07 0.27 8.40
C ASN A 412 4.36 0.67 9.13
N MET A 413 5.23 1.44 8.47
CA MET A 413 6.47 1.92 9.08
C MET A 413 6.17 2.86 10.25
N PHE A 414 5.23 3.79 10.10
CA PHE A 414 4.89 4.74 11.16
C PHE A 414 4.26 4.06 12.37
N THR A 415 3.38 3.08 12.14
CA THR A 415 2.81 2.22 13.20
C THR A 415 3.91 1.51 14.00
N ARG A 416 4.92 0.96 13.32
CA ARG A 416 6.04 0.29 13.98
C ARG A 416 6.97 1.26 14.69
N ALA A 417 7.25 2.42 14.10
CA ALA A 417 8.11 3.44 14.71
C ALA A 417 7.49 3.99 16.01
N THR A 418 6.20 4.31 16.01
CA THR A 418 5.48 4.79 17.21
C THR A 418 5.46 3.74 18.32
N LYS A 419 5.23 2.46 17.95
CA LYS A 419 5.34 1.33 18.89
C LYS A 419 6.75 1.18 19.47
N THR A 420 7.78 1.38 18.64
CA THR A 420 9.19 1.23 19.06
C THR A 420 9.63 2.34 19.99
N LEU A 421 9.16 3.57 19.78
CA LEU A 421 9.48 4.73 20.65
C LEU A 421 8.84 4.64 22.03
N ARG A 422 7.62 4.07 22.09
CA ARG A 422 6.87 3.84 23.34
C ARG A 422 7.59 2.87 24.27
#